data_28b8882c3903ec87cc15a4cd575e9994
#
_entry.id   28b8882c3903ec87cc15a4cd575e9994
#
_cell.length_a   1.000
_cell.length_b   1.000
_cell.length_c   1.000
_cell.angle_alpha   90.00
_cell.angle_beta   90.00
_cell.angle_gamma   90.00
#
_symmetry.space_group_name_H-M   'P 1'
#
loop_
_entity.id
_entity.type
_entity.pdbx_description
1 polymer ?
#
loop_
_entity_poly.entity_id
_entity_poly.type
_entity_poly.pdbx_seq_one_letter_code
_entity_poly.pdbx_strand_id
1 'polypeptide(L)'
;MLQASSPPAEQRLAQIASSRIAALYDHDPAAQRDTPAWIQRSWQRCLAYGHLPQKTASFGALAPNAADHVQETSQTLLTVARPMLMQLGKAIANTRYFAILTDARGIVVGSYGQIDRSDPRADLITRIGTDLSERSVATTAIGAALAELEPIWLHRGEHFFESNSVYSCAGAPLFGHQGQCIGMLDLTGIEAVERPELKHLVAQSARSIENALTIDRIKGTKDILLRLNWPGRALGDDTDGLVCLDADGFVTAANQTARQMLPQLAPASNLAATGQSTRLHHSSDVFAIRFESLFDAARTGTGQHVVDVPLWSGLRLNATAVKAGDVLSQPQYTPEKTAPSKPLKEMQTALIRKAVDDARGNVLQAAKDLGVSRATVYRRLGALLKRR
;
A
#
# COMPACT_ATOMS: atom_id res chain seq x y z
N MET A 1 16.04 -14.32 43.75
CA MET A 1 16.64 -14.12 42.44
C MET A 1 15.53 -13.57 41.54
N LEU A 2 15.54 -12.29 41.28
CA LEU A 2 14.64 -11.66 40.30
C LEU A 2 15.13 -12.08 38.91
N GLN A 3 14.35 -12.90 38.19
CA GLN A 3 14.60 -13.15 36.78
C GLN A 3 14.45 -11.81 36.04
N ALA A 4 15.53 -11.32 35.48
CA ALA A 4 15.49 -10.18 34.57
C ALA A 4 14.61 -10.61 33.38
N SER A 5 13.44 -10.00 33.19
CA SER A 5 12.60 -10.23 32.03
C SER A 5 13.37 -9.77 30.78
N SER A 6 13.53 -10.67 29.81
CA SER A 6 14.14 -10.35 28.52
C SER A 6 13.42 -9.16 27.86
N PRO A 7 14.12 -8.31 27.09
CA PRO A 7 13.48 -7.22 26.35
C PRO A 7 12.33 -7.76 25.48
N PRO A 8 11.27 -6.97 25.22
CA PRO A 8 10.09 -7.42 24.46
C PRO A 8 10.43 -8.01 23.07
N ALA A 9 11.47 -7.48 22.42
CA ALA A 9 11.94 -7.97 21.11
C ALA A 9 12.54 -9.40 21.20
N GLU A 10 13.31 -9.70 22.25
CA GLU A 10 13.87 -11.04 22.45
C GLU A 10 12.77 -12.06 22.76
N GLN A 11 11.77 -11.67 23.57
CA GLN A 11 10.61 -12.52 23.86
C GLN A 11 9.82 -12.83 22.58
N ARG A 12 9.62 -11.84 21.69
CA ARG A 12 8.95 -12.04 20.41
C ARG A 12 9.70 -13.01 19.51
N LEU A 13 11.03 -12.86 19.38
CA LEU A 13 11.85 -13.79 18.59
C LEU A 13 11.85 -15.21 19.16
N ALA A 14 11.90 -15.36 20.50
CA ALA A 14 11.80 -16.65 21.15
C ALA A 14 10.43 -17.31 20.91
N GLN A 15 9.34 -16.53 20.94
CA GLN A 15 7.99 -17.02 20.61
C GLN A 15 7.92 -17.51 19.16
N ILE A 16 8.42 -16.73 18.19
CA ILE A 16 8.48 -17.12 16.77
C ILE A 16 9.27 -18.42 16.61
N ALA A 17 10.44 -18.54 17.27
CA ALA A 17 11.27 -19.72 17.19
C ALA A 17 10.56 -20.96 17.76
N SER A 18 9.88 -20.82 18.91
CA SER A 18 9.09 -21.90 19.52
C SER A 18 7.93 -22.34 18.64
N SER A 19 7.14 -21.40 18.12
CA SER A 19 6.01 -21.67 17.21
C SER A 19 6.48 -22.36 15.92
N ARG A 20 7.64 -21.95 15.40
CA ARG A 20 8.27 -22.54 14.21
C ARG A 20 8.64 -24.02 14.45
N ILE A 21 9.34 -24.32 15.56
CA ILE A 21 9.73 -25.67 15.92
C ILE A 21 8.49 -26.56 16.02
N ALA A 22 7.51 -26.13 16.78
CA ALA A 22 6.27 -26.85 16.98
C ALA A 22 5.49 -27.13 15.69
N ALA A 23 5.45 -26.16 14.77
CA ALA A 23 4.72 -26.30 13.50
C ALA A 23 5.46 -27.14 12.45
N LEU A 24 6.79 -27.00 12.34
CA LEU A 24 7.57 -27.64 11.27
C LEU A 24 8.21 -28.97 11.67
N TYR A 25 8.46 -29.20 12.96
CA TYR A 25 9.18 -30.37 13.43
C TYR A 25 8.36 -31.26 14.35
N ASP A 26 7.61 -30.67 15.30
CA ASP A 26 6.87 -31.45 16.30
C ASP A 26 5.44 -31.78 15.86
N HIS A 27 4.94 -31.11 14.82
CA HIS A 27 3.55 -31.21 14.34
C HIS A 27 2.50 -31.02 15.43
N ASP A 28 2.81 -30.22 16.47
CA ASP A 28 1.93 -29.98 17.61
C ASP A 28 0.75 -29.05 17.23
N PRO A 29 -0.50 -29.57 17.24
CA PRO A 29 -1.67 -28.73 16.90
C PRO A 29 -1.93 -27.59 17.89
N ALA A 30 -1.45 -27.71 19.14
CA ALA A 30 -1.65 -26.68 20.16
C ALA A 30 -0.75 -25.46 19.91
N ALA A 31 0.50 -25.68 19.51
CA ALA A 31 1.44 -24.63 19.20
C ALA A 31 1.18 -23.96 17.82
N GLN A 32 0.45 -24.64 16.93
CA GLN A 32 -0.01 -24.07 15.67
C GLN A 32 -0.99 -22.89 15.88
N ARG A 33 -1.66 -22.79 17.04
CA ARG A 33 -2.64 -21.71 17.31
C ARG A 33 -2.02 -20.32 17.38
N ASP A 34 -0.74 -20.23 17.75
CA ASP A 34 -0.02 -18.96 17.89
C ASP A 34 0.57 -18.45 16.55
N THR A 35 0.59 -19.32 15.53
CA THR A 35 1.08 -18.97 14.19
C THR A 35 -0.11 -18.58 13.29
N PRO A 36 -0.10 -17.43 12.62
CA PRO A 36 -1.15 -17.04 11.68
C PRO A 36 -1.43 -18.15 10.64
N ALA A 37 -2.71 -18.41 10.39
CA ALA A 37 -3.13 -19.53 9.51
C ALA A 37 -2.52 -19.45 8.10
N TRP A 38 -2.31 -18.25 7.56
CA TRP A 38 -1.68 -18.07 6.26
C TRP A 38 -0.18 -18.47 6.26
N ILE A 39 0.55 -18.27 7.37
CA ILE A 39 1.94 -18.74 7.51
C ILE A 39 1.96 -20.27 7.47
N GLN A 40 1.06 -20.90 8.18
CA GLN A 40 0.96 -22.38 8.18
C GLN A 40 0.66 -22.90 6.78
N ARG A 41 -0.29 -22.28 6.04
CA ARG A 41 -0.57 -22.65 4.65
C ARG A 41 0.66 -22.45 3.74
N SER A 42 1.38 -21.35 3.90
CA SER A 42 2.61 -21.07 3.15
C SER A 42 3.68 -22.12 3.44
N TRP A 43 3.92 -22.45 4.72
CA TRP A 43 4.88 -23.50 5.08
C TRP A 43 4.49 -24.88 4.53
N GLN A 44 3.20 -25.21 4.54
CA GLN A 44 2.71 -26.46 3.94
C GLN A 44 2.95 -26.49 2.42
N ARG A 45 2.71 -25.38 1.71
CA ARG A 45 3.04 -25.28 0.28
C ARG A 45 4.55 -25.47 0.03
N CYS A 46 5.39 -24.84 0.86
CA CYS A 46 6.83 -24.99 0.76
C CYS A 46 7.30 -26.44 0.95
N LEU A 47 6.75 -27.15 1.95
CA LEU A 47 7.01 -28.59 2.14
C LEU A 47 6.55 -29.41 0.93
N ALA A 48 5.38 -29.11 0.36
CA ALA A 48 4.87 -29.77 -0.84
C ALA A 48 5.73 -29.52 -2.09
N TYR A 49 6.44 -28.38 -2.16
CA TYR A 49 7.45 -28.12 -3.20
C TYR A 49 8.79 -28.85 -2.96
N GLY A 50 8.93 -29.57 -1.85
CA GLY A 50 10.15 -30.28 -1.47
C GLY A 50 11.22 -29.39 -0.83
N HIS A 51 10.84 -28.20 -0.35
CA HIS A 51 11.75 -27.37 0.42
C HIS A 51 11.98 -27.96 1.82
N LEU A 52 13.20 -27.77 2.34
CA LEU A 52 13.57 -28.11 3.71
C LEU A 52 13.99 -26.84 4.44
N PRO A 53 13.52 -26.60 5.67
CA PRO A 53 13.79 -25.35 6.40
C PRO A 53 15.26 -25.00 6.55
N GLN A 54 16.14 -26.01 6.66
CA GLN A 54 17.58 -25.85 6.84
C GLN A 54 18.34 -25.52 5.55
N LYS A 55 17.69 -25.67 4.38
CA LYS A 55 18.33 -25.29 3.11
C LYS A 55 18.51 -23.77 3.04
N THR A 56 19.60 -23.35 2.42
CA THR A 56 19.83 -21.95 2.10
C THR A 56 19.02 -21.57 0.85
N ALA A 57 18.33 -20.42 0.92
CA ALA A 57 17.64 -19.86 -0.23
C ALA A 57 18.65 -19.58 -1.36
N SER A 58 18.31 -19.99 -2.57
CA SER A 58 19.06 -19.63 -3.77
C SER A 58 18.28 -18.60 -4.55
N PHE A 59 18.73 -17.36 -4.53
CA PHE A 59 18.12 -16.26 -5.28
C PHE A 59 18.61 -16.31 -6.73
N GLY A 60 17.95 -17.15 -7.53
CA GLY A 60 18.21 -17.24 -8.98
C GLY A 60 17.68 -16.00 -9.70
N ALA A 61 18.50 -15.39 -10.54
CA ALA A 61 18.04 -14.36 -11.47
C ALA A 61 17.76 -15.00 -12.83
N LEU A 62 16.76 -14.46 -13.53
CA LEU A 62 16.51 -14.82 -14.92
C LEU A 62 17.73 -14.49 -15.81
N ALA A 63 17.84 -15.20 -16.93
CA ALA A 63 18.79 -14.81 -17.97
C ALA A 63 18.50 -13.36 -18.44
N PRO A 64 19.52 -12.58 -18.84
CA PRO A 64 19.35 -11.17 -19.20
C PRO A 64 18.20 -10.89 -20.16
N ASN A 65 18.08 -11.65 -21.26
CA ASN A 65 17.01 -11.49 -22.24
C ASN A 65 15.60 -11.71 -21.64
N ALA A 66 15.46 -12.63 -20.65
CA ALA A 66 14.19 -12.86 -19.99
C ALA A 66 13.90 -11.76 -18.96
N ALA A 67 14.92 -11.21 -18.31
CA ALA A 67 14.79 -10.07 -17.42
C ALA A 67 14.34 -8.80 -18.17
N ASP A 68 14.93 -8.53 -19.35
CA ASP A 68 14.54 -7.42 -20.22
C ASP A 68 13.08 -7.56 -20.65
N HIS A 69 12.65 -8.75 -21.07
CA HIS A 69 11.26 -9.01 -21.45
C HIS A 69 10.28 -8.79 -20.28
N VAL A 70 10.63 -9.22 -19.08
CA VAL A 70 9.81 -8.97 -17.86
C VAL A 70 9.70 -7.47 -17.60
N GLN A 71 10.77 -6.73 -17.76
CA GLN A 71 10.78 -5.29 -17.57
C GLN A 71 9.93 -4.56 -18.62
N GLU A 72 10.02 -4.97 -19.89
CA GLU A 72 9.18 -4.45 -20.98
C GLU A 72 7.70 -4.70 -20.74
N THR A 73 7.31 -5.92 -20.38
CA THR A 73 5.91 -6.26 -20.08
C THR A 73 5.37 -5.55 -18.85
N SER A 74 6.23 -5.16 -17.91
CA SER A 74 5.89 -4.41 -16.72
C SER A 74 6.00 -2.89 -16.85
N GLN A 75 6.30 -2.38 -18.06
CA GLN A 75 6.61 -0.95 -18.29
C GLN A 75 5.48 -0.01 -17.86
N THR A 76 4.23 -0.38 -18.13
CA THR A 76 3.06 0.42 -17.68
C THR A 76 3.00 0.49 -16.15
N LEU A 77 3.14 -0.67 -15.48
CA LEU A 77 3.17 -0.73 -14.03
C LEU A 77 4.30 0.12 -13.45
N LEU A 78 5.52 -0.01 -13.98
CA LEU A 78 6.69 0.76 -13.56
C LEU A 78 6.48 2.27 -13.71
N THR A 79 5.94 2.69 -14.86
CA THR A 79 5.74 4.10 -15.18
C THR A 79 4.68 4.72 -14.27
N VAL A 80 3.55 4.04 -14.10
CA VAL A 80 2.41 4.53 -13.31
C VAL A 80 2.71 4.48 -11.81
N ALA A 81 3.39 3.42 -11.33
CA ALA A 81 3.71 3.27 -9.92
C ALA A 81 4.84 4.21 -9.44
N ARG A 82 5.70 4.68 -10.34
CA ARG A 82 6.92 5.44 -9.99
C ARG A 82 6.70 6.61 -9.02
N PRO A 83 5.70 7.51 -9.21
CA PRO A 83 5.48 8.62 -8.28
C PRO A 83 5.19 8.15 -6.86
N MET A 84 4.33 7.12 -6.70
CA MET A 84 3.95 6.56 -5.41
C MET A 84 5.13 5.84 -4.75
N LEU A 85 5.92 5.09 -5.52
CA LEU A 85 7.11 4.40 -5.03
C LEU A 85 8.19 5.37 -4.56
N MET A 86 8.34 6.51 -5.23
CA MET A 86 9.25 7.57 -4.77
C MET A 86 8.78 8.22 -3.47
N GLN A 87 7.47 8.42 -3.29
CA GLN A 87 6.91 8.93 -2.03
C GLN A 87 7.06 7.90 -0.90
N LEU A 88 6.77 6.63 -1.18
CA LEU A 88 6.97 5.53 -0.26
C LEU A 88 8.44 5.44 0.19
N GLY A 89 9.39 5.51 -0.74
CA GLY A 89 10.81 5.53 -0.44
C GLY A 89 11.22 6.66 0.51
N LYS A 90 10.60 7.85 0.40
CA LYS A 90 10.80 8.96 1.35
C LYS A 90 10.19 8.66 2.73
N ALA A 91 9.02 8.04 2.78
CA ALA A 91 8.34 7.70 4.04
C ALA A 91 9.15 6.68 4.86
N ILE A 92 9.86 5.77 4.21
CA ILE A 92 10.65 4.72 4.86
C ILE A 92 12.16 5.04 4.97
N ALA A 93 12.62 6.22 4.52
CA ALA A 93 14.04 6.55 4.35
C ALA A 93 14.92 6.31 5.60
N ASN A 94 14.36 6.43 6.81
CA ASN A 94 15.11 6.28 8.07
C ASN A 94 14.78 4.98 8.82
N THR A 95 14.21 3.99 8.14
CA THR A 95 13.69 2.77 8.79
C THR A 95 14.54 1.53 8.53
N ARG A 96 15.56 1.60 7.67
CA ARG A 96 16.31 0.46 7.12
C ARG A 96 15.45 -0.50 6.29
N TYR A 97 14.25 -0.06 5.85
CA TYR A 97 13.42 -0.77 4.89
C TYR A 97 13.55 -0.12 3.52
N PHE A 98 13.39 -0.91 2.49
CA PHE A 98 13.33 -0.49 1.09
C PHE A 98 12.19 -1.21 0.39
N ALA A 99 11.76 -0.69 -0.75
CA ALA A 99 10.64 -1.25 -1.51
C ALA A 99 11.13 -2.09 -2.68
N ILE A 100 10.46 -3.23 -2.91
CA ILE A 100 10.63 -4.10 -4.06
C ILE A 100 9.28 -4.17 -4.79
N LEU A 101 9.31 -4.02 -6.11
CA LEU A 101 8.17 -4.23 -7.00
C LEU A 101 8.41 -5.48 -7.83
N THR A 102 7.44 -6.38 -7.88
CA THR A 102 7.50 -7.60 -8.69
C THR A 102 6.35 -7.68 -9.70
N ASP A 103 6.50 -8.55 -10.69
CA ASP A 103 5.38 -9.00 -11.53
C ASP A 103 4.49 -10.00 -10.77
N ALA A 104 3.42 -10.49 -11.45
CA ALA A 104 2.49 -11.47 -10.90
C ALA A 104 3.10 -12.85 -10.59
N ARG A 105 4.31 -13.14 -11.04
CA ARG A 105 5.03 -14.39 -10.77
C ARG A 105 5.99 -14.24 -9.59
N GLY A 106 6.17 -13.03 -9.05
CA GLY A 106 7.14 -12.74 -8.01
C GLY A 106 8.54 -12.38 -8.54
N ILE A 107 8.66 -12.09 -9.83
CA ILE A 107 9.93 -11.66 -10.45
C ILE A 107 10.13 -10.16 -10.20
N VAL A 108 11.29 -9.78 -9.69
CA VAL A 108 11.64 -8.38 -9.40
C VAL A 108 11.69 -7.57 -10.69
N VAL A 109 10.91 -6.49 -10.76
CA VAL A 109 10.88 -5.52 -11.86
C VAL A 109 11.39 -4.14 -11.46
N GLY A 110 11.46 -3.85 -10.16
CA GLY A 110 11.97 -2.57 -9.66
C GLY A 110 12.27 -2.59 -8.17
N SER A 111 13.16 -1.70 -7.74
CA SER A 111 13.49 -1.50 -6.32
C SER A 111 13.69 -0.02 -6.02
N TYR A 112 13.24 0.45 -4.83
CA TYR A 112 13.15 1.87 -4.46
C TYR A 112 13.49 2.08 -2.99
N GLY A 113 13.99 3.27 -2.66
CA GLY A 113 14.40 3.64 -1.31
C GLY A 113 15.91 3.55 -1.10
N GLN A 114 16.33 3.56 0.16
CA GLN A 114 17.76 3.48 0.53
C GLN A 114 18.18 2.01 0.61
N ILE A 115 18.84 1.52 -0.43
CA ILE A 115 19.32 0.15 -0.54
C ILE A 115 20.84 0.16 -0.37
N ASP A 116 21.34 -0.52 0.65
CA ASP A 116 22.77 -0.76 0.81
C ASP A 116 23.22 -1.89 -0.14
N ARG A 117 23.71 -1.51 -1.30
CA ARG A 117 24.20 -2.47 -2.31
C ARG A 117 25.55 -3.11 -1.96
N SER A 118 26.21 -2.65 -0.88
CA SER A 118 27.39 -3.34 -0.35
C SER A 118 27.01 -4.57 0.50
N ASP A 119 25.76 -4.63 0.97
CA ASP A 119 25.21 -5.84 1.60
C ASP A 119 24.78 -6.84 0.51
N PRO A 120 25.45 -7.99 0.36
CA PRO A 120 25.11 -8.98 -0.65
C PRO A 120 23.64 -9.46 -0.55
N ARG A 121 23.06 -9.44 0.66
CA ARG A 121 21.68 -9.87 0.91
C ARG A 121 20.69 -8.90 0.28
N ALA A 122 20.96 -7.57 0.39
CA ALA A 122 20.15 -6.54 -0.25
C ALA A 122 20.33 -6.55 -1.77
N ASP A 123 21.56 -6.65 -2.24
CA ASP A 123 21.88 -6.65 -3.65
C ASP A 123 21.20 -7.81 -4.39
N LEU A 124 21.25 -9.03 -3.85
CA LEU A 124 20.65 -10.21 -4.46
C LEU A 124 19.14 -10.09 -4.65
N ILE A 125 18.40 -9.70 -3.62
CA ILE A 125 16.92 -9.67 -3.67
C ILE A 125 16.37 -8.44 -4.40
N THR A 126 17.21 -7.46 -4.74
CA THR A 126 16.79 -6.24 -5.46
C THR A 126 17.21 -6.22 -6.93
N ARG A 127 17.89 -7.26 -7.41
CA ARG A 127 18.27 -7.38 -8.82
C ARG A 127 17.03 -7.62 -9.68
N ILE A 128 16.93 -6.88 -10.77
CA ILE A 128 15.89 -7.12 -11.77
C ILE A 128 15.99 -8.56 -12.28
N GLY A 129 14.84 -9.23 -12.38
CA GLY A 129 14.78 -10.62 -12.81
C GLY A 129 14.99 -11.66 -11.72
N THR A 130 15.25 -11.26 -10.44
CA THR A 130 15.32 -12.21 -9.34
C THR A 130 13.93 -12.78 -9.06
N ASP A 131 13.84 -14.11 -8.94
CA ASP A 131 12.61 -14.83 -8.60
C ASP A 131 12.45 -14.94 -7.08
N LEU A 132 11.43 -14.25 -6.54
CA LEU A 132 11.07 -14.23 -5.13
C LEU A 132 9.76 -14.99 -4.83
N SER A 133 9.34 -15.88 -5.72
CA SER A 133 8.16 -16.73 -5.52
C SER A 133 8.38 -17.79 -4.43
N GLU A 134 7.29 -18.29 -3.83
CA GLU A 134 7.36 -19.40 -2.85
C GLU A 134 8.03 -20.66 -3.42
N ARG A 135 7.89 -20.89 -4.71
CA ARG A 135 8.52 -22.05 -5.38
C ARG A 135 10.04 -21.91 -5.43
N SER A 136 10.57 -20.71 -5.53
CA SER A 136 12.01 -20.45 -5.65
C SER A 136 12.68 -20.24 -4.29
N VAL A 137 12.10 -19.38 -3.46
CA VAL A 137 12.75 -18.94 -2.21
C VAL A 137 11.91 -19.21 -0.96
N ALA A 138 10.94 -20.11 -1.08
CA ALA A 138 9.98 -20.52 -0.04
C ALA A 138 9.18 -19.30 0.52
N THR A 139 8.68 -19.39 1.77
CA THR A 139 7.86 -18.33 2.36
C THR A 139 8.60 -17.00 2.45
N THR A 140 8.14 -16.04 1.68
CA THR A 140 8.47 -14.60 1.77
C THR A 140 7.16 -13.81 1.79
N ALA A 141 7.20 -12.53 2.13
CA ALA A 141 5.97 -11.71 2.04
C ALA A 141 5.47 -11.61 0.59
N ILE A 142 6.37 -11.59 -0.40
CA ILE A 142 6.03 -11.59 -1.82
C ILE A 142 5.30 -12.86 -2.22
N GLY A 143 5.92 -14.02 -2.03
CA GLY A 143 5.35 -15.30 -2.43
C GLY A 143 4.05 -15.61 -1.69
N ALA A 144 4.00 -15.37 -0.38
CA ALA A 144 2.82 -15.61 0.44
C ALA A 144 1.66 -14.68 0.08
N ALA A 145 1.89 -13.37 -0.14
CA ALA A 145 0.83 -12.44 -0.52
C ALA A 145 0.32 -12.68 -1.95
N LEU A 146 1.16 -13.19 -2.87
CA LEU A 146 0.70 -13.67 -4.18
C LEU A 146 -0.23 -14.88 -4.07
N ALA A 147 0.04 -15.78 -3.12
CA ALA A 147 -0.78 -16.98 -2.92
C ALA A 147 -2.08 -16.68 -2.17
N GLU A 148 -2.04 -15.80 -1.17
CA GLU A 148 -3.18 -15.45 -0.32
C GLU A 148 -4.02 -14.30 -0.89
N LEU A 149 -3.48 -13.50 -1.82
CA LEU A 149 -4.07 -12.28 -2.41
C LEU A 149 -4.48 -11.25 -1.35
N GLU A 150 -3.75 -11.18 -0.25
CA GLU A 150 -3.96 -10.26 0.87
C GLU A 150 -2.65 -9.61 1.31
N PRO A 151 -2.70 -8.40 1.92
CA PRO A 151 -1.52 -7.81 2.53
C PRO A 151 -0.99 -8.66 3.68
N ILE A 152 0.32 -8.83 3.76
CA ILE A 152 1.02 -9.72 4.70
C ILE A 152 2.12 -8.97 5.43
N TRP A 153 2.36 -9.33 6.69
CA TRP A 153 3.53 -8.99 7.48
C TRP A 153 4.24 -10.27 7.92
N LEU A 154 5.55 -10.32 7.73
CA LEU A 154 6.39 -11.47 8.04
C LEU A 154 7.67 -10.99 8.73
N HIS A 155 8.03 -11.60 9.87
CA HIS A 155 9.17 -11.17 10.66
C HIS A 155 10.13 -12.32 10.95
N ARG A 156 11.41 -12.16 10.55
CA ARG A 156 12.50 -13.05 10.95
C ARG A 156 12.19 -14.56 10.70
N GLY A 157 12.17 -15.35 11.77
CA GLY A 157 11.93 -16.79 11.74
C GLY A 157 10.55 -17.23 11.27
N GLU A 158 9.63 -16.31 10.95
CA GLU A 158 8.38 -16.62 10.26
C GLU A 158 8.61 -16.97 8.77
N HIS A 159 9.76 -16.60 8.17
CA HIS A 159 10.20 -17.11 6.86
C HIS A 159 10.47 -18.62 6.94
N PHE A 160 10.21 -19.35 5.85
CA PHE A 160 10.38 -20.80 5.83
C PHE A 160 11.86 -21.23 5.94
N PHE A 161 12.74 -20.66 5.11
CA PHE A 161 14.17 -20.95 5.22
C PHE A 161 14.80 -20.24 6.41
N GLU A 162 15.62 -20.93 7.18
CA GLU A 162 16.38 -20.36 8.29
C GLU A 162 17.32 -19.22 7.82
N SER A 163 17.90 -19.38 6.64
CA SER A 163 18.74 -18.36 6.02
C SER A 163 18.00 -17.03 5.76
N ASN A 164 16.67 -17.07 5.63
CA ASN A 164 15.84 -15.90 5.40
C ASN A 164 15.39 -15.20 6.70
N SER A 165 15.78 -15.73 7.88
CA SER A 165 15.45 -15.14 9.18
C SER A 165 16.12 -13.77 9.43
N VAL A 166 16.93 -13.29 8.52
CA VAL A 166 17.51 -11.94 8.54
C VAL A 166 16.53 -10.88 8.05
N TYR A 167 15.49 -11.28 7.31
CA TYR A 167 14.52 -10.37 6.69
C TYR A 167 13.29 -10.12 7.56
N SER A 168 12.70 -8.96 7.40
CA SER A 168 11.37 -8.58 7.90
C SER A 168 10.65 -7.86 6.78
N CYS A 169 9.47 -8.34 6.40
CA CYS A 169 8.84 -7.94 5.15
C CYS A 169 7.35 -7.61 5.34
N ALA A 170 6.89 -6.60 4.61
CA ALA A 170 5.47 -6.30 4.45
C ALA A 170 5.13 -6.31 2.96
N GLY A 171 4.28 -7.22 2.52
CA GLY A 171 3.89 -7.35 1.11
C GLY A 171 2.41 -7.10 0.90
N ALA A 172 2.05 -6.48 -0.24
CA ALA A 172 0.67 -6.33 -0.67
C ALA A 172 0.54 -6.63 -2.18
N PRO A 173 -0.49 -7.41 -2.58
CA PRO A 173 -0.76 -7.66 -3.99
C PRO A 173 -1.20 -6.37 -4.68
N LEU A 174 -0.92 -6.27 -5.97
CA LEU A 174 -1.38 -5.23 -6.89
C LEU A 174 -2.38 -5.83 -7.87
N PHE A 175 -3.56 -5.26 -7.93
CA PHE A 175 -4.60 -5.71 -8.83
C PHE A 175 -4.73 -4.79 -10.06
N GLY A 176 -4.85 -5.40 -11.23
CA GLY A 176 -5.13 -4.70 -12.46
C GLY A 176 -6.61 -4.30 -12.57
N HIS A 177 -6.90 -3.49 -13.57
CA HIS A 177 -8.23 -2.96 -13.82
C HIS A 177 -9.31 -4.03 -14.14
N GLN A 178 -8.92 -5.27 -14.41
CA GLN A 178 -9.83 -6.43 -14.59
C GLN A 178 -9.90 -7.31 -13.32
N GLY A 179 -9.21 -6.94 -12.23
CA GLY A 179 -9.21 -7.66 -10.96
C GLY A 179 -8.21 -8.81 -10.87
N GLN A 180 -7.39 -9.03 -11.90
CA GLN A 180 -6.28 -9.99 -11.86
C GLN A 180 -5.12 -9.42 -11.02
N CYS A 181 -4.40 -10.27 -10.29
CA CYS A 181 -3.15 -9.86 -9.67
C CYS A 181 -2.09 -9.63 -10.76
N ILE A 182 -1.48 -8.45 -10.79
CA ILE A 182 -0.50 -8.04 -11.80
C ILE A 182 0.90 -7.90 -11.23
N GLY A 183 1.05 -7.98 -9.92
CA GLY A 183 2.34 -7.83 -9.26
C GLY A 183 2.20 -7.72 -7.75
N MET A 184 3.31 -7.42 -7.11
CA MET A 184 3.42 -7.24 -5.67
C MET A 184 4.26 -6.02 -5.34
N LEU A 185 3.82 -5.29 -4.32
CA LEU A 185 4.65 -4.29 -3.65
C LEU A 185 5.08 -4.85 -2.29
N ASP A 186 6.38 -4.82 -2.03
CA ASP A 186 6.97 -5.30 -0.78
C ASP A 186 7.87 -4.24 -0.14
N LEU A 187 7.90 -4.22 1.17
CA LEU A 187 8.83 -3.46 2.00
C LEU A 187 9.69 -4.44 2.78
N THR A 188 10.95 -4.56 2.42
CA THR A 188 11.91 -5.47 3.06
C THR A 188 12.93 -4.70 3.90
N GLY A 189 13.17 -5.17 5.12
CA GLY A 189 14.24 -4.74 6.00
C GLY A 189 15.18 -5.88 6.34
N ILE A 190 16.49 -5.62 6.35
CA ILE A 190 17.53 -6.59 6.73
C ILE A 190 18.00 -6.27 8.13
N GLU A 191 17.87 -7.26 9.04
CA GLU A 191 18.17 -7.08 10.47
C GLU A 191 17.55 -5.79 11.05
N ALA A 192 16.40 -5.42 10.47
CA ALA A 192 15.67 -4.22 10.86
C ALA A 192 14.80 -4.47 12.10
N VAL A 193 14.44 -3.39 12.79
CA VAL A 193 13.48 -3.42 13.90
C VAL A 193 12.12 -3.85 13.38
N GLU A 194 11.39 -4.67 14.15
CA GLU A 194 10.03 -5.10 13.83
C GLU A 194 9.11 -3.89 13.68
N ARG A 195 8.37 -3.83 12.54
CA ARG A 195 7.47 -2.73 12.19
C ARG A 195 6.20 -3.24 11.51
N PRO A 196 5.30 -3.89 12.26
CA PRO A 196 4.08 -4.46 11.71
C PRO A 196 3.16 -3.40 11.07
N GLU A 197 3.29 -2.13 11.47
CA GLU A 197 2.60 -1.00 10.86
C GLU A 197 2.89 -0.83 9.36
N LEU A 198 4.02 -1.36 8.87
CA LEU A 198 4.36 -1.34 7.45
C LEU A 198 3.40 -2.15 6.60
N LYS A 199 2.71 -3.16 7.17
CA LYS A 199 1.61 -3.87 6.48
C LYS A 199 0.53 -2.90 6.03
N HIS A 200 0.16 -1.94 6.87
CA HIS A 200 -0.83 -0.92 6.52
C HIS A 200 -0.30 0.04 5.45
N LEU A 201 0.95 0.50 5.62
CA LEU A 201 1.59 1.42 4.67
C LEU A 201 1.71 0.80 3.27
N VAL A 202 2.16 -0.45 3.16
CA VAL A 202 2.30 -1.13 1.87
C VAL A 202 0.95 -1.36 1.21
N ALA A 203 -0.09 -1.74 1.98
CA ALA A 203 -1.45 -1.93 1.47
C ALA A 203 -2.06 -0.61 0.94
N GLN A 204 -1.84 0.50 1.65
CA GLN A 204 -2.27 1.81 1.19
C GLN A 204 -1.53 2.24 -0.09
N SER A 205 -0.21 2.04 -0.14
CA SER A 205 0.60 2.35 -1.34
C SER A 205 0.19 1.50 -2.54
N ALA A 206 -0.11 0.21 -2.32
CA ALA A 206 -0.64 -0.68 -3.36
C ALA A 206 -1.96 -0.15 -3.93
N ARG A 207 -2.89 0.25 -3.07
CA ARG A 207 -4.17 0.85 -3.48
C ARG A 207 -3.97 2.12 -4.30
N SER A 208 -3.07 3.01 -3.89
CA SER A 208 -2.74 4.23 -4.66
C SER A 208 -2.23 3.90 -6.06
N ILE A 209 -1.40 2.85 -6.20
CA ILE A 209 -0.91 2.36 -7.50
C ILE A 209 -2.06 1.81 -8.34
N GLU A 210 -2.94 0.97 -7.77
CA GLU A 210 -4.11 0.42 -8.46
C GLU A 210 -5.06 1.52 -8.97
N ASN A 211 -5.31 2.54 -8.15
CA ASN A 211 -6.10 3.70 -8.54
C ASN A 211 -5.48 4.43 -9.72
N ALA A 212 -4.17 4.66 -9.66
CA ALA A 212 -3.45 5.31 -10.75
C ALA A 212 -3.47 4.48 -12.05
N LEU A 213 -3.36 3.14 -11.96
CA LEU A 213 -3.49 2.24 -13.10
C LEU A 213 -4.90 2.27 -13.70
N THR A 214 -5.93 2.30 -12.86
CA THR A 214 -7.32 2.39 -13.31
C THR A 214 -7.59 3.71 -14.03
N ILE A 215 -7.06 4.81 -13.50
CA ILE A 215 -7.15 6.15 -14.13
C ILE A 215 -6.34 6.21 -15.42
N ASP A 216 -5.15 5.62 -15.45
CA ASP A 216 -4.29 5.61 -16.64
C ASP A 216 -4.96 4.91 -17.81
N ARG A 217 -5.76 3.86 -17.54
CA ARG A 217 -6.47 3.08 -18.56
C ARG A 217 -7.42 3.90 -19.42
N ILE A 218 -8.05 4.93 -18.85
CA ILE A 218 -9.04 5.77 -19.56
C ILE A 218 -8.44 7.01 -20.20
N LYS A 219 -7.13 7.27 -20.03
CA LYS A 219 -6.48 8.42 -20.68
C LYS A 219 -6.64 8.35 -22.18
N GLY A 220 -7.13 9.45 -22.78
CA GLY A 220 -7.35 9.56 -24.20
C GLY A 220 -8.59 8.84 -24.75
N THR A 221 -9.41 8.23 -23.88
CA THR A 221 -10.70 7.64 -24.25
C THR A 221 -11.85 8.63 -24.06
N LYS A 222 -13.06 8.23 -24.44
CA LYS A 222 -14.31 8.98 -24.15
C LYS A 222 -15.03 8.44 -22.91
N ASP A 223 -14.41 7.54 -22.17
CA ASP A 223 -14.97 6.91 -20.98
C ASP A 223 -15.22 7.95 -19.88
N ILE A 224 -16.12 7.61 -18.97
CA ILE A 224 -16.30 8.33 -17.71
C ILE A 224 -15.70 7.52 -16.56
N LEU A 225 -15.15 8.24 -15.57
CA LEU A 225 -14.74 7.69 -14.29
C LEU A 225 -15.80 7.96 -13.25
N LEU A 226 -16.34 6.92 -12.66
CA LEU A 226 -17.14 6.99 -11.44
C LEU A 226 -16.22 6.78 -10.24
N ARG A 227 -16.29 7.69 -9.27
CA ARG A 227 -15.76 7.50 -7.92
C ARG A 227 -16.92 7.15 -7.01
N LEU A 228 -16.83 6.06 -6.30
CA LEU A 228 -17.89 5.49 -5.47
C LEU A 228 -17.44 5.41 -4.02
N ASN A 229 -18.31 5.78 -3.09
CA ASN A 229 -18.09 5.52 -1.68
C ASN A 229 -19.43 5.37 -0.95
N TRP A 230 -19.36 4.86 0.27
CA TRP A 230 -20.53 4.74 1.13
C TRP A 230 -21.05 6.12 1.55
N PRO A 231 -22.38 6.28 1.76
CA PRO A 231 -22.95 7.53 2.25
C PRO A 231 -22.25 8.00 3.53
N GLY A 232 -21.95 9.31 3.61
CA GLY A 232 -21.23 9.91 4.72
C GLY A 232 -19.70 9.88 4.62
N ARG A 233 -19.15 9.27 3.56
CA ARG A 233 -17.72 9.35 3.24
C ARG A 233 -17.47 10.43 2.19
N ALA A 234 -16.33 11.12 2.29
CA ALA A 234 -15.88 12.02 1.24
C ALA A 234 -15.47 11.23 0.00
N LEU A 235 -15.64 11.83 -1.18
CA LEU A 235 -15.16 11.32 -2.46
C LEU A 235 -13.95 12.13 -2.91
N GLY A 236 -13.01 11.49 -3.59
CA GLY A 236 -11.82 12.13 -4.15
C GLY A 236 -10.50 11.61 -3.60
N ASP A 237 -10.50 10.62 -2.72
CA ASP A 237 -9.29 10.03 -2.13
C ASP A 237 -9.04 8.59 -2.63
N ASP A 238 -7.97 7.96 -2.11
CA ASP A 238 -7.55 6.60 -2.49
C ASP A 238 -8.45 5.50 -1.92
N THR A 239 -9.44 5.84 -1.09
CA THR A 239 -10.40 4.86 -0.53
C THR A 239 -11.61 4.68 -1.42
N ASP A 240 -11.75 5.46 -2.48
CA ASP A 240 -12.87 5.36 -3.41
C ASP A 240 -12.83 4.07 -4.24
N GLY A 241 -14.00 3.51 -4.47
CA GLY A 241 -14.22 2.57 -5.56
C GLY A 241 -14.18 3.31 -6.90
N LEU A 242 -13.33 2.89 -7.81
CA LEU A 242 -13.22 3.47 -9.16
C LEU A 242 -13.84 2.51 -10.17
N VAL A 243 -14.78 3.02 -10.98
CA VAL A 243 -15.40 2.29 -12.09
C VAL A 243 -15.34 3.16 -13.34
N CYS A 244 -14.85 2.61 -14.43
CA CYS A 244 -14.80 3.27 -15.73
C CYS A 244 -15.89 2.70 -16.62
N LEU A 245 -16.66 3.57 -17.27
CA LEU A 245 -17.73 3.20 -18.21
C LEU A 245 -17.41 3.77 -19.59
N ASP A 246 -17.56 2.94 -20.63
CA ASP A 246 -17.54 3.42 -22.01
C ASP A 246 -18.83 4.17 -22.40
N ALA A 247 -18.90 4.69 -23.61
CA ALA A 247 -20.04 5.47 -24.10
C ALA A 247 -21.36 4.71 -24.14
N ASP A 248 -21.31 3.38 -24.20
CA ASP A 248 -22.46 2.49 -24.24
C ASP A 248 -22.87 2.00 -22.84
N GLY A 249 -22.16 2.41 -21.78
CA GLY A 249 -22.45 2.09 -20.39
C GLY A 249 -21.85 0.78 -19.90
N PHE A 250 -20.93 0.16 -20.65
CA PHE A 250 -20.20 -1.04 -20.20
C PHE A 250 -19.03 -0.69 -19.29
N VAL A 251 -18.80 -1.52 -18.27
CA VAL A 251 -17.67 -1.39 -17.36
C VAL A 251 -16.40 -1.83 -18.06
N THR A 252 -15.49 -0.87 -18.31
CA THR A 252 -14.19 -1.14 -18.98
C THR A 252 -13.04 -1.34 -18.00
N ALA A 253 -13.18 -0.80 -16.78
CA ALA A 253 -12.19 -0.97 -15.71
C ALA A 253 -12.84 -0.78 -14.34
N ALA A 254 -12.28 -1.43 -13.32
CA ALA A 254 -12.63 -1.19 -11.92
C ALA A 254 -11.42 -1.48 -11.03
N ASN A 255 -11.20 -0.68 -9.97
CA ASN A 255 -10.20 -0.96 -8.95
C ASN A 255 -10.69 -2.04 -7.97
N GLN A 256 -9.81 -2.54 -7.11
CA GLN A 256 -10.16 -3.57 -6.14
C GLN A 256 -11.19 -3.08 -5.12
N THR A 257 -11.17 -1.81 -4.72
CA THR A 257 -12.16 -1.22 -3.81
C THR A 257 -13.57 -1.26 -4.42
N ALA A 258 -13.72 -0.89 -5.70
CA ALA A 258 -15.02 -0.99 -6.39
C ALA A 258 -15.51 -2.45 -6.46
N ARG A 259 -14.62 -3.42 -6.69
CA ARG A 259 -14.99 -4.85 -6.73
C ARG A 259 -15.44 -5.38 -5.38
N GLN A 260 -14.88 -4.86 -4.28
CA GLN A 260 -15.35 -5.20 -2.93
C GLN A 260 -16.72 -4.59 -2.62
N MET A 261 -17.02 -3.39 -3.15
CA MET A 261 -18.33 -2.75 -3.00
C MET A 261 -19.39 -3.36 -3.92
N LEU A 262 -18.99 -3.87 -5.08
CA LEU A 262 -19.82 -4.36 -6.18
C LEU A 262 -19.41 -5.79 -6.55
N PRO A 263 -19.88 -6.81 -5.82
CA PRO A 263 -19.46 -8.21 -6.03
C PRO A 263 -19.71 -8.74 -7.45
N GLN A 264 -20.65 -8.12 -8.20
CA GLN A 264 -20.90 -8.46 -9.60
C GLN A 264 -19.69 -8.22 -10.50
N LEU A 265 -18.81 -7.27 -10.10
CA LEU A 265 -17.56 -6.94 -10.81
C LEU A 265 -16.38 -7.81 -10.38
N ALA A 266 -16.55 -8.72 -9.41
CA ALA A 266 -15.51 -9.63 -9.01
C ALA A 266 -15.11 -10.54 -10.18
N PRO A 267 -13.81 -10.83 -10.38
CA PRO A 267 -13.39 -11.76 -11.42
C PRO A 267 -14.01 -13.12 -11.13
N ALA A 268 -14.63 -13.74 -12.13
CA ALA A 268 -15.17 -15.08 -11.99
C ALA A 268 -14.01 -16.05 -11.74
N SER A 269 -14.00 -16.70 -10.59
CA SER A 269 -12.94 -17.57 -10.08
C SER A 269 -12.55 -18.73 -11.01
N ASN A 270 -13.31 -18.99 -12.09
CA ASN A 270 -13.12 -20.10 -13.02
C ASN A 270 -12.76 -19.67 -14.48
N LEU A 271 -12.67 -18.37 -14.79
CA LEU A 271 -12.48 -17.91 -16.17
C LEU A 271 -11.01 -17.83 -16.60
N ALA A 272 -10.07 -17.82 -15.67
CA ALA A 272 -8.64 -17.86 -15.99
C ALA A 272 -8.20 -19.16 -16.70
N ALA A 273 -8.98 -20.23 -16.58
CA ALA A 273 -8.67 -21.54 -17.18
C ALA A 273 -9.27 -21.76 -18.59
N THR A 274 -10.20 -20.92 -19.05
CA THR A 274 -10.98 -21.23 -20.29
C THR A 274 -10.73 -20.28 -21.44
N GLY A 275 -9.88 -19.24 -21.29
CA GLY A 275 -9.60 -18.30 -22.40
C GLY A 275 -10.83 -17.51 -22.90
N GLN A 276 -11.96 -17.59 -22.19
CA GLN A 276 -13.16 -16.87 -22.57
C GLN A 276 -13.02 -15.39 -22.17
N SER A 277 -13.28 -14.52 -23.12
CA SER A 277 -13.36 -13.08 -22.97
C SER A 277 -14.22 -12.73 -21.74
N THR A 278 -13.69 -11.94 -20.83
CA THR A 278 -14.41 -11.41 -19.68
C THR A 278 -15.68 -10.72 -20.16
N ARG A 279 -16.84 -11.24 -19.78
CA ARG A 279 -18.12 -10.62 -20.13
C ARG A 279 -18.13 -9.22 -19.49
N LEU A 280 -18.14 -8.19 -20.32
CA LEU A 280 -18.28 -6.82 -19.83
C LEU A 280 -19.65 -6.66 -19.20
N HIS A 281 -19.71 -6.24 -17.93
CA HIS A 281 -20.96 -5.91 -17.26
C HIS A 281 -21.44 -4.55 -17.75
N HIS A 282 -22.71 -4.46 -18.11
CA HIS A 282 -23.34 -3.17 -18.35
C HIS A 282 -23.65 -2.52 -16.98
N SER A 283 -23.56 -1.20 -16.89
CA SER A 283 -23.78 -0.47 -15.63
C SER A 283 -25.18 -0.70 -15.06
N SER A 284 -26.21 -0.94 -15.88
CA SER A 284 -27.55 -1.31 -15.42
C SER A 284 -27.67 -2.71 -14.78
N ASP A 285 -26.67 -3.59 -14.98
CA ASP A 285 -26.61 -4.87 -14.24
C ASP A 285 -26.08 -4.68 -12.82
N VAL A 286 -25.35 -3.57 -12.59
CA VAL A 286 -24.69 -3.24 -11.34
C VAL A 286 -25.49 -2.23 -10.52
N PHE A 287 -25.93 -1.15 -11.18
CA PHE A 287 -26.63 -0.03 -10.56
C PHE A 287 -28.13 -0.03 -10.93
N ALA A 288 -28.99 0.19 -9.95
CA ALA A 288 -30.42 0.32 -10.14
C ALA A 288 -30.81 1.76 -10.57
N ILE A 289 -30.09 2.31 -11.54
CA ILE A 289 -30.28 3.65 -12.11
C ILE A 289 -29.99 3.59 -13.61
N ARG A 290 -30.65 4.46 -14.37
CA ARG A 290 -30.36 4.58 -15.80
C ARG A 290 -28.93 5.07 -16.02
N PHE A 291 -28.19 4.41 -16.91
CA PHE A 291 -26.78 4.73 -17.13
C PHE A 291 -26.58 6.15 -17.71
N GLU A 292 -27.55 6.65 -18.50
CA GLU A 292 -27.53 8.00 -19.03
C GLU A 292 -27.44 9.06 -17.92
N SER A 293 -28.06 8.82 -16.76
CA SER A 293 -28.01 9.71 -15.61
C SER A 293 -26.59 9.87 -15.05
N LEU A 294 -25.73 8.82 -15.16
CA LEU A 294 -24.33 8.87 -14.77
C LEU A 294 -23.53 9.75 -15.75
N PHE A 295 -23.83 9.67 -17.05
CA PHE A 295 -23.21 10.51 -18.07
C PHE A 295 -23.65 11.97 -17.95
N ASP A 296 -24.93 12.23 -17.65
CA ASP A 296 -25.42 13.58 -17.41
C ASP A 296 -24.74 14.21 -16.20
N ALA A 297 -24.53 13.44 -15.12
CA ALA A 297 -23.75 13.91 -13.97
C ALA A 297 -22.30 14.28 -14.35
N ALA A 298 -21.68 13.50 -15.25
CA ALA A 298 -20.35 13.82 -15.76
C ALA A 298 -20.31 15.05 -16.68
N ARG A 299 -21.43 15.39 -17.33
CA ARG A 299 -21.52 16.57 -18.25
C ARG A 299 -21.74 17.88 -17.51
N THR A 300 -22.48 17.85 -16.40
CA THR A 300 -22.87 19.03 -15.62
C THR A 300 -21.84 19.39 -14.54
N GLY A 301 -20.89 18.52 -14.25
CA GLY A 301 -20.06 18.60 -13.05
C GLY A 301 -18.59 18.84 -13.30
N THR A 302 -18.04 19.69 -12.44
CA THR A 302 -16.58 19.82 -12.18
C THR A 302 -16.07 18.65 -11.30
N GLY A 303 -16.75 17.49 -11.29
CA GLY A 303 -16.45 16.37 -10.40
C GLY A 303 -16.93 16.55 -8.94
N GLN A 304 -17.67 17.62 -8.65
CA GLN A 304 -18.16 17.92 -7.29
C GLN A 304 -19.63 17.54 -7.06
N HIS A 305 -20.36 17.23 -8.12
CA HIS A 305 -21.77 16.83 -7.99
C HIS A 305 -21.87 15.38 -7.54
N VAL A 306 -22.30 15.18 -6.28
CA VAL A 306 -22.52 13.85 -5.72
C VAL A 306 -23.90 13.34 -6.15
N VAL A 307 -23.94 12.17 -6.76
CA VAL A 307 -25.16 11.45 -7.15
C VAL A 307 -25.36 10.28 -6.20
N ASP A 308 -26.58 10.11 -5.74
CA ASP A 308 -26.98 8.92 -4.98
C ASP A 308 -27.31 7.77 -5.95
N VAL A 309 -26.54 6.70 -5.85
CA VAL A 309 -26.64 5.55 -6.76
C VAL A 309 -27.16 4.32 -6.01
N PRO A 310 -28.43 3.93 -6.25
CA PRO A 310 -28.99 2.71 -5.68
C PRO A 310 -28.41 1.47 -6.35
N LEU A 311 -28.23 0.41 -5.57
CA LEU A 311 -27.85 -0.93 -6.03
C LEU A 311 -29.06 -1.86 -6.04
N TRP A 312 -29.02 -2.89 -6.86
CA TRP A 312 -30.07 -3.92 -6.89
C TRP A 312 -30.21 -4.69 -5.57
N SER A 313 -29.20 -4.66 -4.73
CA SER A 313 -29.25 -5.20 -3.35
C SER A 313 -30.05 -4.35 -2.37
N GLY A 314 -30.50 -3.15 -2.78
CA GLY A 314 -31.13 -2.16 -1.90
C GLY A 314 -30.14 -1.25 -1.16
N LEU A 315 -28.85 -1.52 -1.23
CA LEU A 315 -27.81 -0.62 -0.72
C LEU A 315 -27.70 0.62 -1.62
N ARG A 316 -27.09 1.68 -1.09
CA ARG A 316 -26.88 2.93 -1.82
C ARG A 316 -25.42 3.36 -1.70
N LEU A 317 -24.89 3.93 -2.76
CA LEU A 317 -23.57 4.53 -2.82
C LEU A 317 -23.70 6.00 -3.21
N ASN A 318 -22.77 6.80 -2.75
CA ASN A 318 -22.53 8.13 -3.30
C ASN A 318 -21.53 7.98 -4.47
N ALA A 319 -21.80 8.68 -5.57
CA ALA A 319 -20.93 8.69 -6.74
C ALA A 319 -20.63 10.12 -7.18
N THR A 320 -19.43 10.34 -7.69
CA THR A 320 -19.11 11.47 -8.58
C THR A 320 -18.69 10.92 -9.93
N ALA A 321 -19.08 11.59 -11.00
CA ALA A 321 -18.75 11.19 -12.36
C ALA A 321 -17.89 12.26 -13.02
N VAL A 322 -16.79 11.86 -13.66
CA VAL A 322 -15.83 12.74 -14.31
C VAL A 322 -15.49 12.19 -15.69
N LYS A 323 -15.42 13.03 -16.72
CA LYS A 323 -14.93 12.61 -18.04
C LYS A 323 -13.44 12.29 -17.98
N ALA A 324 -13.00 11.34 -18.79
CA ALA A 324 -11.58 10.97 -18.89
C ALA A 324 -10.65 12.17 -19.16
N GLY A 325 -11.09 13.14 -19.99
CA GLY A 325 -10.34 14.36 -20.28
C GLY A 325 -10.16 15.30 -19.08
N ASP A 326 -11.12 15.30 -18.15
CA ASP A 326 -11.13 16.21 -17.00
C ASP A 326 -10.41 15.60 -15.78
N VAL A 327 -10.22 14.28 -15.75
CA VAL A 327 -9.50 13.57 -14.66
C VAL A 327 -8.08 14.08 -14.49
N LEU A 328 -7.43 14.45 -15.58
CA LEU A 328 -6.05 14.98 -15.57
C LEU A 328 -5.97 16.44 -15.09
N SER A 329 -7.09 17.17 -15.12
CA SER A 329 -7.18 18.57 -14.71
C SER A 329 -7.47 18.75 -13.22
N GLN A 330 -7.90 17.69 -12.54
CA GLN A 330 -8.05 17.74 -11.09
C GLN A 330 -6.64 17.70 -10.46
N PRO A 331 -6.31 18.60 -9.55
CA PRO A 331 -5.05 18.50 -8.83
C PRO A 331 -5.07 17.14 -8.12
N GLN A 332 -4.28 16.18 -8.63
CA GLN A 332 -3.87 15.05 -7.81
C GLN A 332 -3.40 15.68 -6.51
N TYR A 333 -3.90 15.22 -5.38
CA TYR A 333 -3.44 15.66 -4.07
C TYR A 333 -1.90 15.64 -4.08
N THR A 334 -1.33 16.72 -4.55
CA THR A 334 0.04 17.06 -4.24
C THR A 334 -0.06 17.45 -2.78
N PRO A 335 0.55 16.70 -1.87
CA PRO A 335 0.70 17.19 -0.51
C PRO A 335 1.25 18.61 -0.70
N GLU A 336 0.47 19.59 -0.25
CA GLU A 336 0.86 20.99 -0.24
C GLU A 336 2.36 21.01 0.04
N LYS A 337 3.16 21.57 -0.87
CA LYS A 337 4.59 21.73 -0.61
C LYS A 337 4.62 22.34 0.77
N THR A 338 4.91 21.53 1.78
CA THR A 338 5.07 22.02 3.13
C THR A 338 5.98 23.20 2.96
N ALA A 339 5.43 24.37 3.11
CA ALA A 339 6.21 25.62 3.09
C ALA A 339 7.42 25.29 3.96
N PRO A 340 8.64 25.60 3.55
CA PRO A 340 9.86 25.12 4.20
C PRO A 340 9.62 25.24 5.70
N SER A 341 9.68 24.12 6.41
CA SER A 341 9.27 24.03 7.80
C SER A 341 9.99 25.14 8.53
N LYS A 342 9.24 26.18 8.93
CA LYS A 342 9.84 27.29 9.68
C LYS A 342 10.60 26.66 10.82
N PRO A 343 11.86 27.02 11.05
CA PRO A 343 12.64 26.44 12.13
C PRO A 343 11.81 26.41 13.40
N LEU A 344 11.87 25.32 14.16
CA LEU A 344 11.06 25.12 15.38
C LEU A 344 11.05 26.37 16.29
N LYS A 345 12.18 27.09 16.32
CA LYS A 345 12.31 28.38 17.01
C LYS A 345 11.38 29.48 16.47
N GLU A 346 11.13 29.53 15.17
CA GLU A 346 10.23 30.52 14.56
C GLU A 346 8.77 30.17 14.79
N MET A 347 8.41 28.88 14.74
CA MET A 347 7.07 28.42 15.08
C MET A 347 6.75 28.68 16.56
N GLN A 348 7.67 28.39 17.48
CA GLN A 348 7.53 28.72 18.90
C GLN A 348 7.36 30.23 19.13
N THR A 349 8.13 31.04 18.41
CA THR A 349 8.04 32.51 18.53
C THR A 349 6.72 33.03 17.99
N ALA A 350 6.20 32.48 16.89
CA ALA A 350 4.90 32.84 16.32
C ALA A 350 3.74 32.46 17.24
N LEU A 351 3.79 31.27 17.87
CA LEU A 351 2.81 30.83 18.87
C LEU A 351 2.78 31.73 20.11
N ILE A 352 3.95 32.11 20.62
CA ILE A 352 4.06 33.02 21.78
C ILE A 352 3.52 34.41 21.43
N ARG A 353 3.82 34.93 20.22
CA ARG A 353 3.28 36.21 19.76
C ARG A 353 1.76 36.17 19.68
N LYS A 354 1.21 35.14 19.04
CA LYS A 354 -0.25 34.98 18.93
C LYS A 354 -0.92 34.92 20.31
N ALA A 355 -0.37 34.14 21.23
CA ALA A 355 -0.94 34.05 22.59
C ALA A 355 -0.88 35.39 23.35
N VAL A 356 0.16 36.21 23.16
CA VAL A 356 0.23 37.55 23.76
C VAL A 356 -0.75 38.53 23.10
N ASP A 357 -0.94 38.45 21.77
CA ASP A 357 -1.92 39.24 21.05
C ASP A 357 -3.35 38.84 21.44
N ASP A 358 -3.66 37.55 21.55
CA ASP A 358 -4.95 37.00 22.02
C ASP A 358 -5.26 37.43 23.48
N ALA A 359 -4.22 37.49 24.33
CA ALA A 359 -4.28 37.97 25.68
C ALA A 359 -4.23 39.51 25.78
N ARG A 360 -4.37 40.25 24.66
CA ARG A 360 -4.35 41.74 24.62
C ARG A 360 -3.10 42.35 25.28
N GLY A 361 -1.95 41.71 25.12
CA GLY A 361 -0.68 42.17 25.70
C GLY A 361 -0.43 41.67 27.14
N ASN A 362 -1.34 40.92 27.73
CA ASN A 362 -1.15 40.36 29.06
C ASN A 362 -0.22 39.15 29.04
N VAL A 363 1.08 39.39 29.26
CA VAL A 363 2.13 38.34 29.24
C VAL A 363 1.91 37.29 30.33
N LEU A 364 1.29 37.63 31.48
CA LEU A 364 1.00 36.69 32.55
C LEU A 364 -0.04 35.66 32.09
N GLN A 365 -1.12 36.15 31.46
CA GLN A 365 -2.17 35.30 30.92
C GLN A 365 -1.64 34.44 29.79
N ALA A 366 -0.92 35.00 28.79
CA ALA A 366 -0.33 34.28 27.69
C ALA A 366 0.65 33.17 28.16
N ALA A 367 1.44 33.44 29.20
CA ALA A 367 2.34 32.45 29.78
C ALA A 367 1.60 31.28 30.41
N LYS A 368 0.46 31.57 31.10
CA LYS A 368 -0.41 30.58 31.70
C LYS A 368 -1.10 29.72 30.64
N ASP A 369 -1.64 30.34 29.60
CA ASP A 369 -2.34 29.66 28.50
C ASP A 369 -1.41 28.73 27.70
N LEU A 370 -0.13 29.12 27.58
CA LEU A 370 0.90 28.32 26.88
C LEU A 370 1.62 27.31 27.79
N GLY A 371 1.34 27.29 29.12
CA GLY A 371 2.04 26.41 30.07
C GLY A 371 3.53 26.71 30.20
N VAL A 372 3.99 27.96 29.97
CA VAL A 372 5.40 28.35 30.02
C VAL A 372 5.65 29.45 31.06
N SER A 373 6.90 29.65 31.47
CA SER A 373 7.24 30.74 32.38
C SER A 373 7.18 32.11 31.70
N ARG A 374 6.82 33.17 32.45
CA ARG A 374 6.87 34.56 31.98
C ARG A 374 8.24 34.94 31.40
N ALA A 375 9.31 34.48 32.02
CA ALA A 375 10.67 34.71 31.56
C ALA A 375 10.92 34.12 30.19
N THR A 376 10.33 32.98 29.85
CA THR A 376 10.37 32.36 28.54
C THR A 376 9.67 33.23 27.48
N VAL A 377 8.50 33.79 27.81
CA VAL A 377 7.75 34.70 26.93
C VAL A 377 8.57 35.97 26.63
N TYR A 378 9.08 36.64 27.70
CA TYR A 378 9.89 37.83 27.53
C TYR A 378 11.19 37.57 26.77
N ARG A 379 11.91 36.49 27.04
CA ARG A 379 13.14 36.14 26.32
C ARG A 379 12.90 35.94 24.82
N ARG A 380 11.78 35.37 24.43
CA ARG A 380 11.42 35.12 23.02
C ARG A 380 10.91 36.38 22.32
N LEU A 381 10.15 37.23 23.00
CA LEU A 381 9.72 38.53 22.46
C LEU A 381 10.90 39.52 22.35
N GLY A 382 11.79 39.56 23.36
CA GLY A 382 12.96 40.44 23.37
C GLY A 382 14.03 40.09 22.34
N ALA A 383 14.13 38.84 21.93
CA ALA A 383 14.99 38.41 20.83
C ALA A 383 14.56 38.98 19.46
N LEU A 384 13.33 39.47 19.31
CA LEU A 384 12.79 40.11 18.10
C LEU A 384 13.11 41.60 18.02
N LEU A 385 13.19 42.29 19.17
CA LEU A 385 13.53 43.71 19.23
C LEU A 385 15.01 44.02 18.95
N LYS A 386 15.88 42.99 19.03
CA LYS A 386 17.32 43.09 18.70
C LYS A 386 17.65 42.77 17.22
N ARG A 387 16.65 42.41 16.38
CA ARG A 387 16.83 42.10 14.96
C ARG A 387 16.18 43.14 14.00
N ARG A 388 15.80 44.31 14.53
CA ARG A 388 15.41 45.47 13.71
C ARG A 388 16.49 46.52 13.74
#